data_f3063734a1a400dfe224c99111eedfcd
#
_entry.id   f3063734a1a400dfe224c99111eedfcd
#
_cell.length_a   1.000
_cell.length_b   1.000
_cell.length_c   1.000
_cell.angle_alpha   90.00
_cell.angle_beta   90.00
_cell.angle_gamma   90.00
#
_symmetry.space_group_name_H-M   'P 1'
#
loop_
_entity.id
_entity.type
_entity.pdbx_description
1 polymer ?
#
loop_
_entity_poly.entity_id
_entity_poly.type
_entity_poly.pdbx_seq_one_letter_code
_entity_poly.pdbx_strand_id
1 'polypeptide(L)'
;MRCLAALLLLLAGSSSLLAQWQIFAEKLPKPGTWARYQHETIRDGKVVSKSELNISIRSGMDVGGKPHVWFTVEPVGWLGSREQAPLRLLLRADMDRERAGRLIENSQEIVFSNPVKGAYHMTREDIAWVSKWANLSYTSELTADVPAQETIEAGGKPFACERMKMLASTVTDPPMVPKQTIEFKGTVWRSDTTPFGVVRAEWVEKTTKKDRNREETRRLTLLASGWETPPSEPVDRGKDFSVWRLIFNR
;
A
#
# COMPACT_ATOMS: atom_id res chain seq x y z
N MET A 1 23.59 -3.34 -16.29
CA MET A 1 23.42 -2.19 -15.38
C MET A 1 22.06 -1.48 -15.49
N ARG A 2 21.47 -1.24 -16.69
CA ARG A 2 20.19 -0.56 -16.84
C ARG A 2 18.97 -1.33 -16.26
N CYS A 3 18.99 -2.67 -16.26
CA CYS A 3 17.90 -3.51 -15.75
C CYS A 3 17.86 -3.63 -14.22
N LEU A 4 19.04 -3.58 -13.57
CA LEU A 4 19.12 -3.49 -12.10
C LEU A 4 18.50 -2.17 -11.62
N ALA A 5 18.73 -1.09 -12.38
CA ALA A 5 18.10 0.20 -12.11
C ALA A 5 16.56 0.15 -12.26
N ALA A 6 16.00 -0.67 -13.13
CA ALA A 6 14.54 -0.82 -13.29
C ALA A 6 13.91 -1.58 -12.11
N LEU A 7 14.57 -2.62 -11.57
CA LEU A 7 14.12 -3.30 -10.34
C LEU A 7 14.18 -2.37 -9.14
N LEU A 8 15.24 -1.57 -9.07
CA LEU A 8 15.45 -0.56 -8.04
C LEU A 8 14.42 0.56 -8.09
N LEU A 9 14.06 0.95 -9.28
CA LEU A 9 12.97 1.88 -9.50
C LEU A 9 11.62 1.24 -9.13
N LEU A 10 11.39 -0.03 -9.38
CA LEU A 10 10.20 -0.77 -8.93
C LEU A 10 10.07 -0.76 -7.39
N LEU A 11 11.14 -1.05 -6.68
CA LEU A 11 11.14 -1.06 -5.21
C LEU A 11 11.13 0.34 -4.60
N ALA A 12 11.86 1.28 -5.18
CA ALA A 12 11.96 2.64 -4.66
C ALA A 12 10.67 3.46 -4.90
N GLY A 13 9.96 3.22 -6.01
CA GLY A 13 8.66 3.85 -6.26
C GLY A 13 7.50 3.15 -5.55
N SER A 14 7.64 1.84 -5.28
CA SER A 14 6.62 1.07 -4.57
C SER A 14 6.71 1.20 -3.06
N SER A 15 7.89 1.53 -2.51
CA SER A 15 8.04 1.67 -1.05
C SER A 15 7.27 2.87 -0.49
N SER A 16 7.08 3.94 -1.27
CA SER A 16 6.18 5.01 -0.87
C SER A 16 4.71 4.58 -0.86
N LEU A 17 4.33 3.72 -1.80
CA LEU A 17 2.97 3.22 -1.89
C LEU A 17 2.64 2.24 -0.76
N LEU A 18 3.58 1.40 -0.37
CA LEU A 18 3.30 0.30 0.56
C LEU A 18 3.20 0.74 2.02
N ALA A 19 3.99 1.73 2.45
CA ALA A 19 3.91 2.26 3.81
C ALA A 19 2.57 2.96 4.11
N GLN A 20 1.88 3.51 3.11
CA GLN A 20 0.57 4.13 3.29
C GLN A 20 -0.58 3.11 3.37
N TRP A 21 -0.41 1.88 2.86
CA TRP A 21 -1.48 0.86 2.86
C TRP A 21 -1.61 0.13 4.18
N GLN A 22 -0.63 0.21 5.06
CA GLN A 22 -0.66 -0.41 6.38
C GLN A 22 -1.87 0.02 7.21
N ILE A 23 -2.32 1.28 7.09
CA ILE A 23 -3.47 1.81 7.83
C ILE A 23 -4.77 1.09 7.52
N PHE A 24 -4.88 0.44 6.36
CA PHE A 24 -6.03 -0.35 5.93
C PHE A 24 -5.91 -1.83 6.29
N ALA A 25 -4.69 -2.31 6.56
CA ALA A 25 -4.43 -3.73 6.79
C ALA A 25 -4.41 -4.13 8.28
N GLU A 26 -4.55 -3.17 9.20
CA GLU A 26 -4.53 -3.43 10.65
C GLU A 26 -5.70 -4.32 11.13
N LYS A 27 -6.81 -4.31 10.39
CA LYS A 27 -7.98 -5.15 10.66
C LYS A 27 -8.64 -5.45 9.33
N LEU A 28 -8.36 -6.62 8.77
CA LEU A 28 -8.94 -7.01 7.51
C LEU A 28 -10.40 -7.43 7.68
N PRO A 29 -11.32 -6.85 6.91
CA PRO A 29 -12.72 -7.29 6.89
C PRO A 29 -12.88 -8.62 6.14
N LYS A 30 -14.09 -9.19 6.19
CA LYS A 30 -14.42 -10.44 5.47
C LYS A 30 -14.25 -10.29 3.95
N PRO A 31 -14.00 -11.39 3.22
CA PRO A 31 -14.00 -11.40 1.77
C PRO A 31 -15.31 -10.84 1.17
N GLY A 32 -15.18 -10.11 0.06
CA GLY A 32 -16.27 -9.39 -0.59
C GLY A 32 -16.40 -7.93 -0.13
N THR A 33 -15.71 -7.56 0.91
CA THR A 33 -15.71 -6.17 1.39
C THR A 33 -14.84 -5.29 0.49
N TRP A 34 -15.34 -4.08 0.22
CA TRP A 34 -14.64 -3.07 -0.56
C TRP A 34 -14.84 -1.66 0.01
N ALA A 35 -13.92 -0.77 -0.33
CA ALA A 35 -14.03 0.66 -0.09
C ALA A 35 -13.36 1.44 -1.22
N ARG A 36 -13.95 2.59 -1.58
CA ARG A 36 -13.47 3.50 -2.60
C ARG A 36 -13.14 4.84 -1.96
N TYR A 37 -11.97 5.34 -2.26
CA TYR A 37 -11.44 6.59 -1.73
C TYR A 37 -11.12 7.57 -2.85
N GLN A 38 -11.33 8.85 -2.61
CA GLN A 38 -10.72 9.92 -3.38
C GLN A 38 -9.30 10.11 -2.87
N HIS A 39 -8.33 10.03 -3.77
CA HIS A 39 -6.93 10.34 -3.50
C HIS A 39 -6.55 11.64 -4.16
N GLU A 40 -6.04 12.60 -3.38
CA GLU A 40 -5.61 13.90 -3.83
C GLU A 40 -4.12 14.11 -3.55
N THR A 41 -3.42 14.72 -4.49
CA THR A 41 -2.09 15.29 -4.28
C THR A 41 -2.21 16.80 -4.19
N ILE A 42 -1.61 17.38 -3.17
CA ILE A 42 -1.69 18.82 -2.87
C ILE A 42 -0.27 19.38 -2.90
N ARG A 43 -0.07 20.46 -3.65
CA ARG A 43 1.18 21.26 -3.67
C ARG A 43 0.83 22.72 -3.49
N ASP A 44 1.58 23.42 -2.64
CA ASP A 44 1.35 24.85 -2.35
C ASP A 44 -0.11 25.17 -2.00
N GLY A 45 -0.75 24.27 -1.23
CA GLY A 45 -2.15 24.38 -0.82
C GLY A 45 -3.19 24.11 -1.92
N LYS A 46 -2.76 23.78 -3.15
CA LYS A 46 -3.66 23.50 -4.28
C LYS A 46 -3.67 22.02 -4.65
N VAL A 47 -4.85 21.49 -4.93
CA VAL A 47 -4.98 20.12 -5.46
C VAL A 47 -4.47 20.10 -6.89
N VAL A 48 -3.40 19.36 -7.12
CA VAL A 48 -2.74 19.22 -8.44
C VAL A 48 -3.09 17.91 -9.15
N SER A 49 -3.60 16.92 -8.40
CA SER A 49 -4.06 15.65 -8.96
C SER A 49 -5.18 15.08 -8.11
N LYS A 50 -6.15 14.47 -8.78
CA LYS A 50 -7.22 13.66 -8.17
C LYS A 50 -7.30 12.32 -8.87
N SER A 51 -7.49 11.26 -8.12
CA SER A 51 -7.74 9.91 -8.61
C SER A 51 -8.64 9.17 -7.63
N GLU A 52 -9.25 8.11 -8.07
CA GLU A 52 -9.94 7.18 -7.18
C GLU A 52 -9.05 6.00 -6.85
N LEU A 53 -9.23 5.46 -5.66
CA LEU A 53 -8.53 4.30 -5.14
C LEU A 53 -9.56 3.31 -4.62
N ASN A 54 -9.52 2.09 -5.11
CA ASN A 54 -10.35 0.99 -4.63
C ASN A 54 -9.50 0.05 -3.76
N ILE A 55 -10.04 -0.30 -2.60
CA ILE A 55 -9.47 -1.31 -1.71
C ILE A 55 -10.50 -2.41 -1.54
N SER A 56 -10.10 -3.66 -1.68
CA SER A 56 -11.01 -4.79 -1.55
C SER A 56 -10.34 -6.02 -0.95
N ILE A 57 -11.17 -6.89 -0.36
CA ILE A 57 -10.77 -8.20 0.14
C ILE A 57 -11.44 -9.28 -0.68
N ARG A 58 -10.64 -10.19 -1.21
CA ARG A 58 -11.11 -11.41 -1.89
C ARG A 58 -10.74 -12.64 -1.08
N SER A 59 -11.47 -13.72 -1.30
CA SER A 59 -11.11 -15.02 -0.74
C SER A 59 -9.70 -15.41 -1.17
N GLY A 60 -8.91 -15.89 -0.24
CA GLY A 60 -7.57 -16.40 -0.48
C GLY A 60 -7.53 -17.92 -0.29
N MET A 61 -6.51 -18.40 0.38
CA MET A 61 -6.27 -19.83 0.62
C MET A 61 -5.75 -20.04 2.04
N ASP A 62 -5.76 -21.27 2.49
CA ASP A 62 -5.05 -21.64 3.72
C ASP A 62 -3.57 -21.86 3.42
N VAL A 63 -2.72 -21.24 4.23
CA VAL A 63 -1.26 -21.45 4.20
C VAL A 63 -0.80 -21.86 5.58
N GLY A 64 -0.24 -23.06 5.69
CA GLY A 64 0.20 -23.61 6.96
C GLY A 64 -0.92 -23.72 8.02
N GLY A 65 -2.15 -24.06 7.60
CA GLY A 65 -3.32 -24.20 8.48
C GLY A 65 -3.89 -22.86 8.99
N LYS A 66 -3.52 -21.75 8.38
CA LYS A 66 -4.04 -20.41 8.72
C LYS A 66 -4.73 -19.80 7.51
N PRO A 67 -5.93 -19.21 7.69
CA PRO A 67 -6.65 -18.57 6.61
C PRO A 67 -5.94 -17.30 6.14
N HIS A 68 -5.86 -17.15 4.83
CA HIS A 68 -5.33 -15.96 4.17
C HIS A 68 -6.38 -15.35 3.24
N VAL A 69 -6.27 -14.07 3.00
CA VAL A 69 -7.13 -13.30 2.10
C VAL A 69 -6.30 -12.46 1.15
N TRP A 70 -6.83 -12.16 -0.01
CA TRP A 70 -6.23 -11.21 -0.94
C TRP A 70 -6.68 -9.80 -0.60
N PHE A 71 -5.75 -8.99 -0.13
CA PHE A 71 -5.90 -7.55 0.01
C PHE A 71 -5.49 -6.90 -1.30
N THR A 72 -6.43 -6.25 -1.96
CA THR A 72 -6.23 -5.61 -3.26
C THR A 72 -6.35 -4.11 -3.14
N VAL A 73 -5.40 -3.40 -3.76
CA VAL A 73 -5.40 -1.95 -3.92
C VAL A 73 -5.34 -1.64 -5.41
N GLU A 74 -6.26 -0.79 -5.91
CA GLU A 74 -6.39 -0.47 -7.33
C GLU A 74 -6.96 0.94 -7.52
N PRO A 75 -6.45 1.76 -8.42
CA PRO A 75 -5.24 1.56 -9.20
C PRO A 75 -3.98 1.98 -8.44
N VAL A 76 -2.90 1.30 -8.67
CA VAL A 76 -1.58 1.67 -8.16
C VAL A 76 -0.72 2.14 -9.32
N GLY A 77 -0.27 3.40 -9.28
CA GLY A 77 0.65 3.93 -10.28
C GLY A 77 2.04 3.29 -10.16
N TRP A 78 2.52 2.68 -11.24
CA TRP A 78 3.86 2.15 -11.33
C TRP A 78 4.79 3.19 -11.96
N LEU A 79 5.96 3.32 -11.41
CA LEU A 79 7.15 4.08 -11.84
C LEU A 79 7.12 4.57 -13.29
N GLY A 80 6.81 5.85 -13.45
CA GLY A 80 6.84 6.51 -14.77
C GLY A 80 5.80 6.04 -15.79
N SER A 81 5.02 5.02 -15.47
CA SER A 81 3.89 4.58 -16.29
C SER A 81 2.66 5.42 -15.95
N ARG A 82 1.97 5.91 -16.97
CA ARG A 82 0.64 6.52 -16.82
C ARG A 82 -0.44 5.47 -16.59
N GLU A 83 -0.11 4.21 -16.79
CA GLU A 83 -1.02 3.08 -16.65
C GLU A 83 -1.02 2.61 -15.20
N GLN A 84 -2.20 2.39 -14.71
CA GLN A 84 -2.48 2.03 -13.32
C GLN A 84 -2.89 0.56 -13.30
N ALA A 85 -2.38 -0.17 -12.33
CA ALA A 85 -2.61 -1.60 -12.25
C ALA A 85 -2.86 -2.03 -10.80
N PRO A 86 -3.58 -3.14 -10.57
CA PRO A 86 -3.82 -3.64 -9.21
C PRO A 86 -2.54 -4.16 -8.57
N LEU A 87 -2.42 -3.89 -7.26
CA LEU A 87 -1.49 -4.56 -6.36
C LEU A 87 -2.31 -5.48 -5.46
N ARG A 88 -1.90 -6.75 -5.35
CA ARG A 88 -2.57 -7.75 -4.51
C ARG A 88 -1.57 -8.37 -3.56
N LEU A 89 -1.93 -8.42 -2.29
CA LEU A 89 -1.13 -9.00 -1.22
C LEU A 89 -1.91 -10.15 -0.60
N LEU A 90 -1.32 -11.35 -0.55
CA LEU A 90 -1.90 -12.47 0.17
C LEU A 90 -1.49 -12.36 1.64
N LEU A 91 -2.42 -11.94 2.48
CA LEU A 91 -2.22 -11.65 3.90
C LEU A 91 -2.97 -12.63 4.78
N ARG A 92 -2.48 -12.88 5.98
CA ARG A 92 -3.25 -13.61 6.99
C ARG A 92 -4.56 -12.86 7.29
N ALA A 93 -5.65 -13.61 7.46
CA ALA A 93 -6.95 -13.02 7.78
C ALA A 93 -6.96 -12.34 9.17
N ASP A 94 -6.08 -12.79 10.09
CA ASP A 94 -5.91 -12.25 11.44
C ASP A 94 -4.81 -11.19 11.53
N MET A 95 -4.71 -10.31 10.53
CA MET A 95 -3.79 -9.16 10.59
C MET A 95 -4.10 -8.28 11.81
N ASP A 96 -3.02 -7.74 12.37
CA ASP A 96 -3.05 -6.76 13.45
C ASP A 96 -2.13 -5.58 13.11
N ARG A 97 -2.08 -4.59 13.98
CA ARG A 97 -1.29 -3.37 13.77
C ARG A 97 0.20 -3.65 13.62
N GLU A 98 0.75 -4.56 14.43
CA GLU A 98 2.18 -4.89 14.36
C GLU A 98 2.54 -5.50 13.01
N ARG A 99 1.75 -6.48 12.56
CA ARG A 99 1.96 -7.12 11.24
C ARG A 99 1.70 -6.16 10.09
N ALA A 100 0.71 -5.29 10.20
CA ALA A 100 0.42 -4.28 9.19
C ALA A 100 1.59 -3.28 9.05
N GLY A 101 2.29 -2.96 10.13
CA GLY A 101 3.51 -2.15 10.12
C GLY A 101 4.64 -2.75 9.26
N ARG A 102 4.62 -4.06 9.02
CA ARG A 102 5.54 -4.80 8.16
C ARG A 102 4.79 -5.53 7.04
N LEU A 103 3.93 -4.80 6.34
CA LEU A 103 2.96 -5.35 5.40
C LEU A 103 3.58 -6.24 4.32
N ILE A 104 4.71 -5.83 3.74
CA ILE A 104 5.42 -6.59 2.71
C ILE A 104 5.98 -7.89 3.29
N GLU A 105 6.69 -7.82 4.39
CA GLU A 105 7.32 -8.98 5.03
C GLU A 105 6.29 -9.99 5.54
N ASN A 106 5.07 -9.54 5.87
CA ASN A 106 3.97 -10.38 6.31
C ASN A 106 3.09 -10.88 5.15
N SER A 107 3.39 -10.49 3.90
CA SER A 107 2.74 -11.05 2.72
C SER A 107 3.29 -12.43 2.40
N GLN A 108 2.41 -13.39 2.11
CA GLN A 108 2.80 -14.72 1.60
C GLN A 108 3.10 -14.67 0.10
N GLU A 109 2.32 -13.86 -0.62
CA GLU A 109 2.50 -13.60 -2.04
C GLU A 109 2.19 -12.12 -2.32
N ILE A 110 2.85 -11.59 -3.33
CA ILE A 110 2.56 -10.28 -3.90
C ILE A 110 2.33 -10.46 -5.39
N VAL A 111 1.15 -10.05 -5.87
CA VAL A 111 0.86 -10.01 -7.30
C VAL A 111 0.78 -8.55 -7.72
N PHE A 112 1.57 -8.20 -8.71
CA PHE A 112 1.56 -6.89 -9.30
C PHE A 112 1.47 -7.00 -10.82
N SER A 113 0.73 -6.09 -11.43
CA SER A 113 0.59 -6.07 -12.88
C SER A 113 1.42 -4.94 -13.47
N ASN A 114 2.17 -5.26 -14.51
CA ASN A 114 2.80 -4.27 -15.36
C ASN A 114 1.93 -4.14 -16.63
N PRO A 115 1.45 -2.97 -16.98
CA PRO A 115 0.54 -2.79 -18.12
C PRO A 115 1.09 -3.30 -19.46
N VAL A 116 2.42 -3.28 -19.62
CA VAL A 116 3.08 -3.72 -20.87
C VAL A 116 3.47 -5.20 -20.84
N LYS A 117 3.87 -5.72 -19.67
CA LYS A 117 4.47 -7.06 -19.53
C LYS A 117 3.54 -8.09 -18.90
N GLY A 118 2.38 -7.66 -18.40
CA GLY A 118 1.39 -8.51 -17.72
C GLY A 118 1.61 -8.62 -16.21
N ALA A 119 0.89 -9.56 -15.60
CA ALA A 119 0.97 -9.82 -14.17
C ALA A 119 2.21 -10.65 -13.81
N TYR A 120 2.78 -10.34 -12.65
CA TYR A 120 3.87 -11.08 -12.03
C TYR A 120 3.52 -11.38 -10.58
N HIS A 121 3.95 -12.53 -10.08
CA HIS A 121 3.84 -12.82 -8.67
C HIS A 121 5.20 -13.07 -8.02
N MET A 122 5.33 -12.63 -6.79
CA MET A 122 6.46 -12.86 -5.92
C MET A 122 6.02 -13.81 -4.82
N THR A 123 6.78 -14.87 -4.62
CA THR A 123 6.62 -15.78 -3.48
C THR A 123 7.18 -15.17 -2.20
N ARG A 124 6.95 -15.83 -1.07
CA ARG A 124 7.53 -15.41 0.21
C ARG A 124 9.07 -15.39 0.17
N GLU A 125 9.69 -16.33 -0.53
CA GLU A 125 11.13 -16.40 -0.71
C GLU A 125 11.65 -15.22 -1.52
N ASP A 126 10.94 -14.87 -2.60
CA ASP A 126 11.27 -13.69 -3.42
C ASP A 126 11.17 -12.39 -2.61
N ILE A 127 10.10 -12.26 -1.81
CA ILE A 127 9.87 -11.10 -0.94
C ILE A 127 11.01 -10.98 0.08
N ALA A 128 11.36 -12.08 0.75
CA ALA A 128 12.44 -12.10 1.72
C ALA A 128 13.79 -11.75 1.08
N TRP A 129 14.07 -12.32 -0.10
CA TRP A 129 15.29 -12.01 -0.84
C TRP A 129 15.36 -10.54 -1.25
N VAL A 130 14.28 -10.00 -1.80
CA VAL A 130 14.19 -8.59 -2.22
C VAL A 130 14.35 -7.66 -1.02
N SER A 131 13.68 -7.93 0.10
CA SER A 131 13.77 -7.14 1.31
C SER A 131 15.19 -7.11 1.87
N LYS A 132 15.86 -8.27 1.91
CA LYS A 132 17.25 -8.38 2.34
C LYS A 132 18.20 -7.64 1.39
N TRP A 133 18.04 -7.85 0.08
CA TRP A 133 18.89 -7.20 -0.91
C TRP A 133 18.73 -5.68 -0.92
N ALA A 134 17.48 -5.19 -0.77
CA ALA A 134 17.18 -3.78 -0.69
C ALA A 134 17.58 -3.14 0.65
N ASN A 135 18.04 -3.95 1.62
CA ASN A 135 18.24 -3.52 3.01
C ASN A 135 17.02 -2.71 3.50
N LEU A 136 15.84 -3.32 3.32
CA LEU A 136 14.58 -2.65 3.54
C LEU A 136 14.28 -2.57 5.03
N SER A 137 14.00 -1.37 5.53
CA SER A 137 13.58 -1.17 6.92
C SER A 137 12.35 -0.28 6.98
N TYR A 138 11.50 -0.56 7.98
CA TYR A 138 10.25 0.16 8.22
C TYR A 138 10.15 0.60 9.65
N THR A 139 9.59 1.78 9.85
CA THR A 139 9.03 2.19 11.13
C THR A 139 7.60 2.65 10.90
N SER A 140 6.71 2.34 11.82
CA SER A 140 5.32 2.80 11.75
C SER A 140 4.79 2.98 13.15
N GLU A 141 4.22 4.13 13.39
CA GLU A 141 3.59 4.50 14.65
C GLU A 141 2.25 5.18 14.35
N LEU A 142 1.22 4.72 15.01
CA LEU A 142 -0.10 5.32 14.98
C LEU A 142 -0.56 5.53 16.41
N THR A 143 -0.61 6.79 16.85
CA THR A 143 -0.94 7.18 18.22
C THR A 143 -2.22 8.00 18.24
N ALA A 144 -3.03 7.80 19.29
CA ALA A 144 -4.21 8.63 19.50
C ALA A 144 -3.80 10.10 19.67
N ASP A 145 -4.55 11.00 19.06
CA ASP A 145 -4.40 12.45 19.24
C ASP A 145 -5.49 12.97 20.20
N VAL A 146 -5.15 13.93 21.03
CA VAL A 146 -6.08 14.49 22.03
C VAL A 146 -6.46 15.91 21.62
N PRO A 147 -7.78 16.23 21.55
CA PRO A 147 -8.98 15.41 21.78
C PRO A 147 -9.24 14.40 20.66
N ALA A 148 -9.69 13.20 21.04
CA ALA A 148 -9.69 12.02 20.20
C ALA A 148 -10.85 11.94 19.19
N GLN A 149 -11.99 12.63 19.43
CA GLN A 149 -13.18 12.40 18.61
C GLN A 149 -13.56 13.64 17.78
N GLU A 150 -13.78 13.41 16.49
CA GLU A 150 -14.24 14.41 15.53
C GLU A 150 -15.32 13.81 14.62
N THR A 151 -16.26 14.64 14.15
CA THR A 151 -17.19 14.23 13.10
C THR A 151 -16.61 14.60 11.74
N ILE A 152 -16.44 13.62 10.86
CA ILE A 152 -15.90 13.78 9.51
C ILE A 152 -16.99 13.47 8.49
N GLU A 153 -17.24 14.39 7.60
CA GLU A 153 -18.11 14.18 6.43
C GLU A 153 -17.34 13.45 5.33
N ALA A 154 -17.83 12.30 4.90
CA ALA A 154 -17.27 11.52 3.80
C ALA A 154 -18.36 10.70 3.10
N GLY A 155 -18.31 10.62 1.76
CA GLY A 155 -19.33 9.90 0.97
C GLY A 155 -20.77 10.38 1.24
N GLY A 156 -20.96 11.65 1.55
CA GLY A 156 -22.26 12.24 1.87
C GLY A 156 -22.85 11.83 3.23
N LYS A 157 -22.04 11.31 4.15
CA LYS A 157 -22.46 10.87 5.49
C LYS A 157 -21.49 11.37 6.55
N PRO A 158 -22.00 11.72 7.76
CA PRO A 158 -21.14 12.01 8.91
C PRO A 158 -20.65 10.70 9.56
N PHE A 159 -19.39 10.70 9.96
CA PHE A 159 -18.75 9.61 10.71
C PHE A 159 -18.16 10.16 12.00
N ALA A 160 -18.51 9.53 13.13
CA ALA A 160 -17.79 9.75 14.37
C ALA A 160 -16.42 9.06 14.26
N CYS A 161 -15.36 9.84 14.32
CA CYS A 161 -13.99 9.37 14.09
C CYS A 161 -13.10 9.62 15.29
N GLU A 162 -12.24 8.68 15.56
CA GLU A 162 -11.05 8.86 16.37
C GLU A 162 -9.96 9.47 15.49
N ARG A 163 -9.35 10.58 15.95
CA ARG A 163 -8.21 11.19 15.28
C ARG A 163 -6.92 10.60 15.81
N MET A 164 -6.07 10.14 14.90
CA MET A 164 -4.78 9.52 15.20
C MET A 164 -3.65 10.20 14.45
N LYS A 165 -2.51 10.39 15.12
CA LYS A 165 -1.26 10.81 14.47
C LYS A 165 -0.59 9.62 13.83
N MET A 166 -0.12 9.80 12.62
CA MET A 166 0.62 8.81 11.86
C MET A 166 2.05 9.28 11.63
N LEU A 167 2.99 8.44 12.02
CA LEU A 167 4.40 8.57 11.68
C LEU A 167 4.85 7.24 11.06
N ALA A 168 5.43 7.28 9.87
CA ALA A 168 5.98 6.10 9.24
C ALA A 168 7.22 6.47 8.42
N SER A 169 8.14 5.54 8.32
CA SER A 169 9.32 5.69 7.48
C SER A 169 9.67 4.39 6.80
N THR A 170 10.10 4.48 5.56
CA THR A 170 10.65 3.37 4.79
C THR A 170 12.02 3.77 4.29
N VAL A 171 13.00 2.92 4.55
CA VAL A 171 14.37 3.11 4.06
C VAL A 171 14.73 1.95 3.14
N THR A 172 15.26 2.28 1.97
CA THR A 172 15.88 1.34 1.05
C THR A 172 17.32 1.74 0.82
N ASP A 173 18.25 0.80 1.02
CA ASP A 173 19.70 1.03 0.89
C ASP A 173 20.36 -0.15 0.14
N PRO A 174 19.95 -0.40 -1.12
CA PRO A 174 20.50 -1.51 -1.89
C PRO A 174 21.94 -1.22 -2.33
N PRO A 175 22.78 -2.26 -2.51
CA PRO A 175 24.12 -2.10 -3.03
C PRO A 175 24.12 -1.38 -4.39
N MET A 176 25.08 -0.47 -4.60
CA MET A 176 25.31 0.25 -5.86
C MET A 176 24.21 1.25 -6.29
N VAL A 177 23.20 1.47 -5.46
CA VAL A 177 22.15 2.44 -5.73
C VAL A 177 22.01 3.39 -4.55
N PRO A 178 21.72 4.66 -4.80
CA PRO A 178 21.57 5.61 -3.72
C PRO A 178 20.49 5.20 -2.74
N LYS A 179 20.82 5.28 -1.46
CA LYS A 179 19.86 5.19 -0.37
C LYS A 179 18.67 6.12 -0.61
N GLN A 180 17.49 5.59 -0.37
CA GLN A 180 16.23 6.37 -0.40
C GLN A 180 15.53 6.24 0.94
N THR A 181 15.07 7.35 1.47
CA THR A 181 14.21 7.41 2.66
C THR A 181 12.90 8.07 2.27
N ILE A 182 11.78 7.48 2.70
CA ILE A 182 10.45 8.04 2.53
C ILE A 182 9.83 8.12 3.91
N GLU A 183 9.48 9.33 4.31
CA GLU A 183 8.86 9.64 5.60
C GLU A 183 7.42 10.08 5.38
N PHE A 184 6.53 9.60 6.22
CA PHE A 184 5.11 9.96 6.25
C PHE A 184 4.80 10.54 7.62
N LYS A 185 4.27 11.74 7.63
CA LYS A 185 3.79 12.41 8.83
C LYS A 185 2.42 12.99 8.59
N GLY A 186 1.44 12.57 9.37
CA GLY A 186 0.07 13.02 9.12
C GLY A 186 -0.94 12.62 10.17
N THR A 187 -2.18 12.65 9.76
CA THR A 187 -3.36 12.35 10.58
C THR A 187 -4.25 11.36 9.86
N VAL A 188 -4.78 10.41 10.60
CA VAL A 188 -5.77 9.44 10.14
C VAL A 188 -7.01 9.57 11.01
N TRP A 189 -8.18 9.73 10.39
CA TRP A 189 -9.48 9.69 11.05
C TRP A 189 -10.11 8.32 10.87
N ARG A 190 -10.29 7.62 11.98
CA ARG A 190 -10.76 6.24 12.01
C ARG A 190 -12.17 6.13 12.57
N SER A 191 -12.96 5.22 12.00
CA SER A 191 -14.28 4.86 12.51
C SER A 191 -14.51 3.35 12.36
N ASP A 192 -14.96 2.71 13.42
CA ASP A 192 -15.32 1.28 13.40
C ASP A 192 -16.55 0.98 12.51
N THR A 193 -17.28 2.01 12.10
CA THR A 193 -18.41 1.87 11.18
C THR A 193 -17.99 1.71 9.73
N THR A 194 -16.70 1.88 9.42
CA THR A 194 -16.16 1.66 8.06
C THR A 194 -15.39 0.34 7.98
N PRO A 195 -15.48 -0.39 6.86
CA PRO A 195 -14.89 -1.73 6.75
C PRO A 195 -13.39 -1.81 7.04
N PHE A 196 -12.63 -0.83 6.60
CA PHE A 196 -11.17 -0.74 6.79
C PHE A 196 -10.77 0.22 7.89
N GLY A 197 -11.74 0.73 8.64
CA GLY A 197 -11.49 1.62 9.75
C GLY A 197 -11.03 3.03 9.36
N VAL A 198 -10.82 3.36 8.11
CA VAL A 198 -10.33 4.68 7.66
C VAL A 198 -11.44 5.46 6.96
N VAL A 199 -11.73 6.65 7.45
CA VAL A 199 -12.67 7.60 6.85
C VAL A 199 -11.93 8.66 6.05
N ARG A 200 -10.85 9.20 6.63
CA ARG A 200 -9.96 10.18 6.01
C ARG A 200 -8.54 9.98 6.49
N ALA A 201 -7.59 10.27 5.63
CA ALA A 201 -6.18 10.39 6.01
C ALA A 201 -5.56 11.56 5.25
N GLU A 202 -4.68 12.31 5.92
CA GLU A 202 -3.92 13.40 5.32
C GLU A 202 -2.50 13.36 5.86
N TRP A 203 -1.51 13.34 4.97
CA TRP A 203 -0.11 13.26 5.34
C TRP A 203 0.80 14.02 4.40
N VAL A 204 1.95 14.41 4.93
CA VAL A 204 3.08 14.88 4.16
C VAL A 204 3.98 13.68 3.90
N GLU A 205 4.27 13.44 2.62
CA GLU A 205 5.23 12.46 2.14
C GLU A 205 6.53 13.19 1.77
N LYS A 206 7.61 12.88 2.48
CA LYS A 206 8.92 13.42 2.20
C LYS A 206 9.84 12.31 1.67
N THR A 207 10.25 12.42 0.43
CA THR A 207 11.20 11.51 -0.21
C THR A 207 12.57 12.15 -0.27
N THR A 208 13.56 11.49 0.32
CA THR A 208 14.98 11.89 0.27
C THR A 208 15.77 10.85 -0.51
N LYS A 209 16.44 11.26 -1.58
CA LYS A 209 17.32 10.40 -2.41
C LYS A 209 18.55 11.18 -2.86
N LYS A 210 19.74 10.80 -2.35
CA LYS A 210 20.96 11.61 -2.50
C LYS A 210 20.69 13.04 -2.01
N ASP A 211 20.97 14.03 -2.87
CA ASP A 211 20.82 15.47 -2.60
C ASP A 211 19.44 16.02 -3.02
N ARG A 212 18.51 15.12 -3.37
CA ARG A 212 17.15 15.51 -3.82
C ARG A 212 16.15 15.22 -2.75
N ASN A 213 15.43 16.25 -2.32
CA ASN A 213 14.27 16.16 -1.45
C ASN A 213 13.03 16.52 -2.25
N ARG A 214 11.99 15.72 -2.07
CA ARG A 214 10.65 15.99 -2.60
C ARG A 214 9.66 15.86 -1.46
N GLU A 215 8.78 16.83 -1.35
CA GLU A 215 7.72 16.84 -0.35
C GLU A 215 6.38 17.06 -1.03
N GLU A 216 5.39 16.24 -0.70
CA GLU A 216 4.04 16.34 -1.23
C GLU A 216 3.03 16.04 -0.12
N THR A 217 1.96 16.82 -0.07
CA THR A 217 0.81 16.50 0.77
C THR A 217 -0.15 15.60 0.02
N ARG A 218 -0.58 14.53 0.69
CA ARG A 218 -1.54 13.56 0.19
C ARG A 218 -2.78 13.57 1.06
N ARG A 219 -3.94 13.39 0.45
CA ARG A 219 -5.21 13.22 1.16
C ARG A 219 -5.99 12.06 0.59
N LEU A 220 -6.54 11.25 1.47
CA LEU A 220 -7.53 10.23 1.16
C LEU A 220 -8.84 10.57 1.85
N THR A 221 -9.96 10.42 1.15
CA THR A 221 -11.30 10.60 1.72
C THR A 221 -12.19 9.49 1.22
N LEU A 222 -12.89 8.81 2.12
CA LEU A 222 -13.84 7.76 1.79
C LEU A 222 -14.96 8.31 0.92
N LEU A 223 -15.23 7.68 -0.22
CA LEU A 223 -16.34 7.98 -1.11
C LEU A 223 -17.50 7.02 -0.89
N ALA A 224 -17.20 5.73 -0.81
CA ALA A 224 -18.19 4.67 -0.63
C ALA A 224 -17.52 3.42 -0.08
N SER A 225 -18.29 2.58 0.56
CA SER A 225 -17.87 1.25 0.98
C SER A 225 -19.07 0.30 1.00
N GLY A 226 -18.79 -0.99 0.90
CA GLY A 226 -19.84 -1.99 0.89
C GLY A 226 -19.30 -3.40 0.94
N TRP A 227 -20.23 -4.33 0.67
CA TRP A 227 -19.93 -5.73 0.55
C TRP A 227 -20.65 -6.28 -0.70
N GLU A 228 -19.95 -7.11 -1.45
CA GLU A 228 -20.44 -7.83 -2.62
C GLU A 228 -20.04 -9.29 -2.50
N THR A 229 -20.74 -10.18 -3.17
CA THR A 229 -20.32 -11.59 -3.24
C THR A 229 -18.94 -11.66 -3.89
N PRO A 230 -17.93 -12.24 -3.21
CA PRO A 230 -16.60 -12.32 -3.78
C PRO A 230 -16.64 -13.13 -5.09
N PRO A 231 -15.90 -12.70 -6.11
CA PRO A 231 -15.75 -13.50 -7.32
C PRO A 231 -15.21 -14.89 -6.98
N SER A 232 -15.79 -15.92 -7.60
CA SER A 232 -15.36 -17.32 -7.43
C SER A 232 -14.06 -17.62 -8.17
N GLU A 233 -13.73 -16.80 -9.17
CA GLU A 233 -12.51 -16.97 -9.94
C GLU A 233 -11.26 -16.72 -9.08
N PRO A 234 -10.25 -17.59 -9.18
CA PRO A 234 -8.98 -17.37 -8.49
C PRO A 234 -8.32 -16.08 -8.98
N VAL A 235 -7.50 -15.50 -8.12
CA VAL A 235 -6.67 -14.35 -8.50
C VAL A 235 -5.66 -14.80 -9.57
N ASP A 236 -5.68 -14.16 -10.72
CA ASP A 236 -4.64 -14.36 -11.74
C ASP A 236 -3.29 -13.89 -11.15
N ARG A 237 -2.39 -14.86 -11.00
CA ARG A 237 -1.04 -14.65 -10.47
C ARG A 237 -0.06 -14.21 -11.56
N GLY A 238 -0.39 -14.47 -12.82
CA GLY A 238 0.50 -14.16 -13.93
C GLY A 238 1.76 -15.03 -13.92
N LYS A 239 2.91 -14.42 -14.26
CA LYS A 239 4.21 -15.09 -14.39
C LYS A 239 4.99 -15.04 -13.08
N ASP A 240 5.78 -16.09 -12.82
CA ASP A 240 6.72 -16.08 -11.70
C ASP A 240 7.70 -14.92 -11.80
N PHE A 241 7.83 -14.18 -10.72
CA PHE A 241 8.85 -13.15 -10.59
C PHE A 241 10.22 -13.82 -10.63
N SER A 242 11.10 -13.32 -11.47
CA SER A 242 12.49 -13.75 -11.49
C SER A 242 13.38 -12.53 -11.65
N VAL A 243 14.20 -12.29 -10.64
CA VAL A 243 15.23 -11.23 -10.70
C VAL A 243 16.13 -11.41 -11.91
N TRP A 244 16.48 -12.66 -12.24
CA TRP A 244 17.29 -13.01 -13.40
C TRP A 244 16.60 -12.65 -14.71
N ARG A 245 15.28 -12.89 -14.84
CA ARG A 245 14.51 -12.45 -16.00
C ARG A 245 14.43 -10.94 -16.14
N LEU A 246 14.36 -10.21 -15.01
CA LEU A 246 14.41 -8.74 -15.04
C LEU A 246 15.79 -8.20 -15.43
N ILE A 247 16.86 -8.90 -15.07
CA ILE A 247 18.23 -8.49 -15.36
C ILE A 247 18.64 -8.88 -16.79
N PHE A 248 18.26 -10.05 -17.26
CA PHE A 248 18.77 -10.65 -18.50
C PHE A 248 17.77 -10.72 -19.67
N ASN A 249 16.47 -10.53 -19.44
CA ASN A 249 15.53 -10.43 -20.56
C ASN A 249 15.55 -9.01 -21.15
N ARG A 250 16.26 -8.92 -22.25
CA ARG A 250 16.10 -7.87 -23.24
C ARG A 250 14.86 -8.11 -24.09
#